data_b6968699d0a7845f383d7788807470d5
#
_entry.id   b6968699d0a7845f383d7788807470d5
#
_cell.length_a   1.000
_cell.length_b   1.000
_cell.length_c   1.000
_cell.angle_alpha   90.00
_cell.angle_beta   90.00
_cell.angle_gamma   90.00
#
_symmetry.space_group_name_H-M   'P 1'
#
loop_
_entity.id
_entity.type
_entity.pdbx_description
1 polymer ?
#
loop_
_entity_poly.entity_id
_entity_poly.type
_entity_poly.pdbx_seq_one_letter_code
_entity_poly.pdbx_strand_id
1 'polypeptide(L)'
;MKITFRSLLSFSSIAVATAFAVFLISSLHAVTAQAPNCSGLDREIASVDSAEQQAVLAPITQLFDGMAKRDAATIKKPLLSGGTMVLMRDGKPSQMTFEDFADRVGKPGTTQIQERIHDPLVRIDHDLAVVWAPFEFLVDGKVDHCGTDLFNLVRTDGKWVIASVADTGRKDCVRR
;
A
#
# COMPACT_ATOMS: atom_id res chain seq x y z
N MET A 1 -27.49 -71.91 16.35
CA MET A 1 -27.58 -73.17 15.59
C MET A 1 -26.27 -73.16 14.79
N LYS A 2 -25.13 -73.75 15.37
CA LYS A 2 -24.59 -75.04 15.04
C LYS A 2 -24.63 -75.26 13.51
N ILE A 3 -23.51 -75.42 12.84
CA ILE A 3 -22.64 -76.60 12.72
C ILE A 3 -21.46 -76.19 11.79
N THR A 4 -20.21 -76.22 12.23
CA THR A 4 -19.14 -77.24 12.13
C THR A 4 -18.92 -77.88 10.74
N PHE A 5 -17.71 -77.92 10.34
CA PHE A 5 -16.82 -79.05 10.13
C PHE A 5 -16.09 -78.99 8.75
N ARG A 6 -14.83 -79.08 8.83
CA ARG A 6 -13.73 -80.04 8.50
C ARG A 6 -13.15 -79.80 7.11
N SER A 7 -11.87 -79.54 7.01
CA SER A 7 -10.68 -80.39 7.14
C SER A 7 -10.42 -81.29 5.91
N LEU A 8 -9.25 -81.14 5.40
CA LEU A 8 -8.24 -82.19 5.05
C LEU A 8 -7.39 -81.67 3.86
N LEU A 9 -6.10 -81.43 4.13
CA LEU A 9 -4.92 -82.21 3.73
C LEU A 9 -4.86 -82.54 2.22
N SER A 10 -3.79 -82.22 1.46
CA SER A 10 -2.51 -82.83 1.58
C SER A 10 -1.59 -82.50 0.37
N PHE A 11 -0.30 -82.49 0.65
CA PHE A 11 0.84 -82.83 -0.20
C PHE A 11 1.25 -81.96 -1.40
N SER A 12 2.32 -81.27 -1.21
CA SER A 12 3.68 -81.59 -1.67
C SER A 12 3.91 -81.58 -3.19
N SER A 13 4.69 -80.60 -3.63
CA SER A 13 5.81 -80.88 -4.55
C SER A 13 6.73 -79.70 -4.70
N ILE A 14 7.95 -79.94 -4.43
CA ILE A 14 9.12 -79.10 -4.59
C ILE A 14 9.34 -78.86 -6.09
N ALA A 15 9.53 -77.65 -6.48
CA ALA A 15 10.27 -77.34 -7.72
C ALA A 15 11.06 -76.02 -7.47
N VAL A 16 12.31 -76.20 -7.48
CA VAL A 16 13.39 -75.25 -7.58
C VAL A 16 13.28 -74.56 -8.93
N ALA A 17 13.40 -73.21 -8.96
CA ALA A 17 14.20 -72.54 -9.97
C ALA A 17 14.13 -71.00 -9.88
N THR A 18 15.26 -70.49 -9.71
CA THR A 18 15.86 -69.27 -10.33
C THR A 18 15.32 -67.91 -9.94
N ALA A 19 16.18 -67.27 -9.21
CA ALA A 19 16.25 -65.84 -8.95
C ALA A 19 16.25 -65.03 -10.26
N PHE A 20 15.27 -64.11 -10.36
CA PHE A 20 15.43 -62.90 -11.14
C PHE A 20 15.12 -61.72 -10.21
N ALA A 21 16.19 -61.22 -9.61
CA ALA A 21 16.13 -59.95 -8.90
C ALA A 21 16.00 -58.84 -9.95
N VAL A 22 14.78 -58.43 -10.25
CA VAL A 22 14.53 -57.15 -10.95
C VAL A 22 14.69 -56.04 -9.94
N PHE A 23 15.83 -55.40 -9.92
CA PHE A 23 16.07 -54.16 -9.26
C PHE A 23 15.23 -53.07 -9.94
N LEU A 24 14.02 -52.85 -9.48
CA LEU A 24 13.27 -51.63 -9.76
C LEU A 24 13.92 -50.50 -8.98
N ILE A 25 14.88 -49.85 -9.63
CA ILE A 25 15.36 -48.53 -9.16
C ILE A 25 14.22 -47.56 -9.41
N SER A 26 13.38 -47.38 -8.39
CA SER A 26 12.43 -46.29 -8.33
C SER A 26 13.24 -44.99 -8.15
N SER A 27 13.54 -44.34 -9.27
CA SER A 27 14.06 -42.97 -9.25
C SER A 27 13.01 -42.08 -8.60
N LEU A 28 13.11 -41.83 -7.29
CA LEU A 28 12.41 -40.73 -6.67
C LEU A 28 12.95 -39.43 -7.31
N HIS A 29 12.24 -38.95 -8.33
CA HIS A 29 12.42 -37.56 -8.74
C HIS A 29 11.80 -36.69 -7.63
N ALA A 30 12.66 -36.21 -6.77
CA ALA A 30 12.28 -35.13 -5.89
C ALA A 30 11.92 -33.93 -6.77
N VAL A 31 10.63 -33.72 -6.99
CA VAL A 31 10.11 -32.46 -7.52
C VAL A 31 10.36 -31.43 -6.43
N THR A 32 11.52 -30.78 -6.52
CA THR A 32 11.74 -29.56 -5.76
C THR A 32 10.75 -28.52 -6.30
N ALA A 33 9.65 -28.35 -5.60
CA ALA A 33 8.77 -27.22 -5.83
C ALA A 33 9.61 -25.95 -5.56
N GLN A 34 10.12 -25.34 -6.63
CA GLN A 34 10.70 -24.00 -6.53
C GLN A 34 9.56 -23.08 -6.10
N ALA A 35 9.65 -22.58 -4.88
CA ALA A 35 8.79 -21.49 -4.45
C ALA A 35 8.91 -20.36 -5.49
N PRO A 36 7.79 -19.73 -5.90
CA PRO A 36 7.84 -18.61 -6.83
C PRO A 36 8.81 -17.58 -6.27
N ASN A 37 9.82 -17.24 -7.09
CA ASN A 37 10.85 -16.30 -6.69
C ASN A 37 10.22 -14.90 -6.64
N CYS A 38 9.76 -14.48 -5.47
CA CYS A 38 9.20 -13.13 -5.22
C CYS A 38 10.26 -12.01 -5.31
N SER A 39 11.53 -12.34 -5.49
CA SER A 39 12.62 -11.36 -5.59
C SER A 39 12.54 -10.45 -6.84
N GLY A 40 11.68 -10.77 -7.81
CA GLY A 40 11.37 -9.90 -8.94
C GLY A 40 10.50 -8.69 -8.55
N LEU A 41 9.53 -8.90 -7.66
CA LEU A 41 8.66 -7.83 -7.17
C LEU A 41 9.43 -6.79 -6.34
N ASP A 42 10.37 -7.23 -5.50
CA ASP A 42 11.17 -6.33 -4.66
C ASP A 42 12.13 -5.46 -5.49
N ARG A 43 12.54 -5.94 -6.66
CA ARG A 43 13.42 -5.19 -7.57
C ARG A 43 12.69 -4.16 -8.42
N GLU A 44 11.45 -4.41 -8.77
CA GLU A 44 10.61 -3.48 -9.54
C GLU A 44 10.09 -2.34 -8.66
N ILE A 45 9.79 -2.61 -7.38
CA ILE A 45 9.43 -1.60 -6.38
C ILE A 45 10.64 -0.70 -6.03
N ALA A 46 11.86 -1.19 -6.13
CA ALA A 46 13.07 -0.46 -5.73
C ALA A 46 13.57 0.59 -6.73
N SER A 47 13.06 0.62 -7.96
CA SER A 47 13.49 1.55 -9.02
C SER A 47 12.36 2.40 -9.58
N VAL A 48 11.52 2.97 -8.70
CA VAL A 48 10.64 4.06 -9.15
C VAL A 48 11.55 5.21 -9.55
N ASP A 49 11.55 5.55 -10.85
CA ASP A 49 12.32 6.65 -11.39
C ASP A 49 12.04 7.92 -10.58
N SER A 50 13.07 8.69 -10.25
CA SER A 50 12.96 9.95 -9.53
C SER A 50 11.98 10.92 -10.20
N ALA A 51 11.86 10.87 -11.52
CA ALA A 51 10.90 11.67 -12.31
C ALA A 51 9.45 11.26 -12.01
N GLU A 52 9.18 9.96 -11.86
CA GLU A 52 7.84 9.47 -11.54
C GLU A 52 7.44 9.81 -10.10
N GLN A 53 8.38 9.74 -9.15
CA GLN A 53 8.13 10.22 -7.78
C GLN A 53 7.81 11.71 -7.75
N GLN A 54 8.54 12.52 -8.53
CA GLN A 54 8.26 13.95 -8.65
C GLN A 54 6.88 14.21 -9.26
N ALA A 55 6.48 13.41 -10.26
CA ALA A 55 5.15 13.51 -10.86
C ALA A 55 4.03 13.22 -9.85
N VAL A 56 4.22 12.21 -8.96
CA VAL A 56 3.28 11.91 -7.85
C VAL A 56 3.24 13.04 -6.82
N LEU A 57 4.36 13.68 -6.51
CA LEU A 57 4.43 14.76 -5.52
C LEU A 57 3.91 16.11 -6.05
N ALA A 58 3.88 16.30 -7.38
CA ALA A 58 3.45 17.55 -7.98
C ALA A 58 2.03 17.99 -7.59
N PRO A 59 0.98 17.14 -7.61
CA PRO A 59 -0.35 17.53 -7.16
C PRO A 59 -0.41 17.88 -5.67
N ILE A 60 0.43 17.27 -4.82
CA ILE A 60 0.52 17.60 -3.39
C ILE A 60 1.11 19.01 -3.22
N THR A 61 2.18 19.33 -3.94
CA THR A 61 2.76 20.68 -3.95
C THR A 61 1.74 21.70 -4.44
N GLN A 62 0.98 21.40 -5.49
CA GLN A 62 -0.05 22.28 -6.01
C GLN A 62 -1.19 22.52 -4.99
N LEU A 63 -1.58 21.49 -4.24
CA LEU A 63 -2.54 21.61 -3.15
C LEU A 63 -2.05 22.61 -2.10
N PHE A 64 -0.81 22.44 -1.61
CA PHE A 64 -0.24 23.32 -0.58
C PHE A 64 -0.05 24.76 -1.08
N ASP A 65 0.34 24.95 -2.33
CA ASP A 65 0.41 26.28 -2.97
C ASP A 65 -0.96 26.97 -3.00
N GLY A 66 -2.01 26.21 -3.32
CA GLY A 66 -3.39 26.71 -3.31
C GLY A 66 -3.83 27.10 -1.91
N MET A 67 -3.49 26.29 -0.90
CA MET A 67 -3.77 26.56 0.52
C MET A 67 -3.06 27.82 0.99
N ALA A 68 -1.77 27.96 0.70
CA ALA A 68 -0.98 29.13 1.06
C ALA A 68 -1.53 30.44 0.44
N LYS A 69 -2.01 30.36 -0.79
CA LYS A 69 -2.65 31.48 -1.51
C LYS A 69 -4.11 31.73 -1.09
N ARG A 70 -4.71 30.82 -0.33
CA ARG A 70 -6.15 30.82 0.00
C ARG A 70 -7.01 30.91 -1.26
N ASP A 71 -6.65 30.10 -2.26
CA ASP A 71 -7.34 30.04 -3.56
C ASP A 71 -8.05 28.69 -3.71
N ALA A 72 -9.36 28.69 -3.43
CA ALA A 72 -10.19 27.48 -3.51
C ALA A 72 -10.13 26.81 -4.90
N ALA A 73 -10.06 27.59 -5.97
CA ALA A 73 -9.97 27.03 -7.34
C ALA A 73 -8.64 26.32 -7.56
N THR A 74 -7.54 26.85 -7.06
CA THR A 74 -6.22 26.20 -7.13
C THR A 74 -6.14 24.98 -6.22
N ILE A 75 -6.73 25.02 -5.01
CA ILE A 75 -6.84 23.88 -4.10
C ILE A 75 -7.56 22.70 -4.79
N LYS A 76 -8.66 22.95 -5.49
CA LYS A 76 -9.48 21.91 -6.15
C LYS A 76 -8.81 21.24 -7.35
N LYS A 77 -7.90 21.92 -8.04
CA LYS A 77 -7.27 21.41 -9.28
C LYS A 77 -6.61 20.03 -9.15
N PRO A 78 -5.78 19.75 -8.14
CA PRO A 78 -5.11 18.48 -7.99
C PRO A 78 -5.98 17.39 -7.33
N LEU A 79 -7.23 17.69 -6.96
CA LEU A 79 -8.10 16.81 -6.21
C LEU A 79 -9.08 16.09 -7.15
N LEU A 80 -9.28 14.79 -6.92
CA LEU A 80 -10.31 14.02 -7.61
C LEU A 80 -11.69 14.48 -7.14
N SER A 81 -12.59 14.75 -8.09
CA SER A 81 -13.99 15.10 -7.76
C SER A 81 -14.65 13.98 -6.96
N GLY A 82 -15.35 14.36 -5.89
CA GLY A 82 -15.97 13.41 -4.96
C GLY A 82 -15.03 12.77 -3.95
N GLY A 83 -13.73 13.11 -3.98
CA GLY A 83 -12.78 12.63 -3.00
C GLY A 83 -13.00 13.24 -1.61
N THR A 84 -12.42 12.62 -0.60
CA THR A 84 -12.62 12.99 0.81
C THR A 84 -11.31 13.03 1.57
N MET A 85 -11.34 13.72 2.70
CA MET A 85 -10.26 13.67 3.67
C MET A 85 -10.76 13.36 5.07
N VAL A 86 -9.88 12.73 5.85
CA VAL A 86 -10.08 12.40 7.26
C VAL A 86 -8.98 13.04 8.08
N LEU A 87 -9.33 13.98 8.92
CA LEU A 87 -8.41 14.70 9.79
C LEU A 87 -8.52 14.12 11.21
N MET A 88 -7.45 13.52 11.71
CA MET A 88 -7.41 12.99 13.08
C MET A 88 -6.95 14.09 14.03
N ARG A 89 -7.79 14.48 14.97
CA ARG A 89 -7.49 15.49 16.01
C ARG A 89 -7.92 14.96 17.37
N ASP A 90 -7.00 14.90 18.32
CA ASP A 90 -7.23 14.40 19.68
C ASP A 90 -7.91 13.02 19.71
N GLY A 91 -7.46 12.11 18.81
CA GLY A 91 -8.00 10.75 18.69
C GLY A 91 -9.38 10.66 18.02
N LYS A 92 -9.92 11.76 17.51
CA LYS A 92 -11.24 11.81 16.86
C LYS A 92 -11.11 12.09 15.38
N PRO A 93 -11.78 11.31 14.49
CA PRO A 93 -11.82 11.59 13.07
C PRO A 93 -12.81 12.72 12.76
N SER A 94 -12.38 13.63 11.89
CA SER A 94 -13.22 14.62 11.23
C SER A 94 -13.16 14.39 9.74
N GLN A 95 -14.24 13.95 9.15
CA GLN A 95 -14.34 13.69 7.72
C GLN A 95 -15.01 14.86 7.01
N MET A 96 -14.51 15.19 5.80
CA MET A 96 -15.11 16.20 4.93
C MET A 96 -14.82 15.88 3.46
N THR A 97 -15.61 16.45 2.57
CA THR A 97 -15.33 16.41 1.13
C THR A 97 -14.17 17.34 0.77
N PHE A 98 -13.54 17.10 -0.37
CA PHE A 98 -12.53 18.02 -0.91
C PHE A 98 -13.10 19.40 -1.24
N GLU A 99 -14.35 19.45 -1.66
CA GLU A 99 -15.07 20.70 -1.91
C GLU A 99 -15.20 21.53 -0.62
N ASP A 100 -15.68 20.91 0.47
CA ASP A 100 -15.83 21.59 1.78
C ASP A 100 -14.48 22.06 2.32
N PHE A 101 -13.44 21.24 2.14
CA PHE A 101 -12.08 21.62 2.53
C PHE A 101 -11.59 22.84 1.76
N ALA A 102 -11.69 22.78 0.42
CA ALA A 102 -11.22 23.87 -0.44
C ALA A 102 -11.98 25.17 -0.17
N ASP A 103 -13.30 25.10 0.04
CA ASP A 103 -14.14 26.25 0.36
C ASP A 103 -13.84 26.82 1.75
N ARG A 104 -13.44 25.97 2.70
CA ARG A 104 -13.04 26.40 4.05
C ARG A 104 -11.67 27.09 4.03
N VAL A 105 -10.66 26.42 3.45
CA VAL A 105 -9.27 26.90 3.46
C VAL A 105 -9.05 28.04 2.48
N GLY A 106 -9.76 28.02 1.33
CA GLY A 106 -9.70 29.06 0.30
C GLY A 106 -10.42 30.35 0.66
N LYS A 107 -11.05 30.47 1.85
CA LYS A 107 -11.63 31.74 2.28
C LYS A 107 -10.57 32.81 2.46
N PRO A 108 -10.81 34.03 1.94
CA PRO A 108 -9.90 35.15 2.13
C PRO A 108 -9.57 35.36 3.63
N GLY A 109 -8.32 35.67 3.90
CA GLY A 109 -7.84 35.89 5.26
C GLY A 109 -6.44 36.50 5.24
N THR A 110 -6.06 37.17 6.32
CA THR A 110 -4.74 37.83 6.47
C THR A 110 -3.71 36.92 7.11
N THR A 111 -4.14 35.88 7.82
CA THR A 111 -3.27 34.89 8.45
C THR A 111 -2.56 34.06 7.36
N GLN A 112 -1.24 34.07 7.36
CA GLN A 112 -0.44 33.25 6.45
C GLN A 112 -0.45 31.79 6.94
N ILE A 113 -0.75 30.88 6.04
CA ILE A 113 -0.66 29.44 6.30
C ILE A 113 0.29 28.78 5.29
N GLN A 114 1.01 27.78 5.77
CA GLN A 114 1.91 27.00 4.93
C GLN A 114 1.99 25.58 5.48
N GLU A 115 1.95 24.60 4.61
CA GLU A 115 2.24 23.21 4.93
C GLU A 115 3.53 22.77 4.26
N ARG A 116 4.34 22.02 4.98
CA ARG A 116 5.62 21.48 4.50
C ARG A 116 5.70 20.02 4.87
N ILE A 117 5.98 19.19 3.89
CA ILE A 117 6.27 17.76 4.12
C ILE A 117 7.78 17.52 4.17
N HIS A 118 8.18 16.48 4.90
CA HIS A 118 9.57 16.08 5.10
C HIS A 118 9.72 14.62 4.70
N ASP A 119 10.78 14.31 3.95
CA ASP A 119 11.19 12.93 3.60
C ASP A 119 10.00 12.01 3.19
N PRO A 120 9.21 12.39 2.18
CA PRO A 120 8.03 11.64 1.79
C PRO A 120 8.39 10.24 1.29
N LEU A 121 7.71 9.22 1.83
CA LEU A 121 7.79 7.87 1.33
C LEU A 121 6.74 7.69 0.23
N VAL A 122 7.18 7.51 -1.01
CA VAL A 122 6.33 7.31 -2.17
C VAL A 122 6.34 5.82 -2.56
N ARG A 123 5.17 5.25 -2.81
CA ARG A 123 5.01 3.92 -3.42
C ARG A 123 4.05 4.04 -4.58
N ILE A 124 4.42 3.44 -5.70
CA ILE A 124 3.67 3.49 -6.95
C ILE A 124 3.46 2.06 -7.45
N ASP A 125 2.25 1.78 -7.88
CA ASP A 125 1.88 0.57 -8.60
C ASP A 125 0.95 0.97 -9.76
N HIS A 126 1.48 1.01 -10.99
CA HIS A 126 0.79 1.43 -12.20
C HIS A 126 0.10 2.81 -12.05
N ASP A 127 -1.21 2.82 -11.95
CA ASP A 127 -2.02 4.04 -11.86
C ASP A 127 -2.47 4.36 -10.42
N LEU A 128 -1.86 3.71 -9.44
CA LEU A 128 -2.09 3.93 -8.02
C LEU A 128 -0.80 4.35 -7.33
N ALA A 129 -0.87 5.37 -6.47
CA ALA A 129 0.24 5.76 -5.63
C ALA A 129 -0.22 6.09 -4.21
N VAL A 130 0.68 5.87 -3.25
CA VAL A 130 0.52 6.34 -1.88
C VAL A 130 1.74 7.17 -1.48
N VAL A 131 1.49 8.24 -0.73
CA VAL A 131 2.53 9.10 -0.15
C VAL A 131 2.30 9.20 1.34
N TRP A 132 3.27 8.73 2.12
CA TRP A 132 3.32 8.89 3.56
C TRP A 132 4.33 9.98 3.87
N ALA A 133 3.91 11.10 4.42
CA ALA A 133 4.74 12.28 4.59
C ALA A 133 4.56 12.91 5.97
N PRO A 134 5.58 12.89 6.83
CA PRO A 134 5.60 13.77 8.00
C PRO A 134 5.45 15.23 7.55
N PHE A 135 4.65 16.01 8.28
CA PHE A 135 4.41 17.41 7.95
C PHE A 135 4.54 18.36 9.13
N GLU A 136 4.76 19.62 8.83
CA GLU A 136 4.60 20.78 9.71
C GLU A 136 3.62 21.76 9.07
N PHE A 137 2.61 22.16 9.82
CA PHE A 137 1.69 23.22 9.41
C PHE A 137 2.08 24.51 10.14
N LEU A 138 2.32 25.55 9.38
CA LEU A 138 2.77 26.85 9.89
C LEU A 138 1.65 27.88 9.79
N VAL A 139 1.55 28.70 10.84
CA VAL A 139 0.69 29.87 10.90
C VAL A 139 1.58 31.08 11.20
N ASP A 140 1.55 32.08 10.32
CA ASP A 140 2.39 33.29 10.40
C ASP A 140 3.89 32.94 10.60
N GLY A 141 4.36 31.91 9.89
CA GLY A 141 5.75 31.44 9.90
C GLY A 141 6.15 30.61 11.12
N LYS A 142 5.23 30.34 12.06
CA LYS A 142 5.49 29.51 13.24
C LYS A 142 4.75 28.17 13.12
N VAL A 143 5.40 27.07 13.54
CA VAL A 143 4.76 25.77 13.59
C VAL A 143 3.57 25.81 14.54
N ASP A 144 2.37 25.61 14.00
CA ASP A 144 1.13 25.52 14.75
C ASP A 144 0.84 24.08 15.18
N HIS A 145 1.00 23.13 14.27
CA HIS A 145 0.88 21.69 14.53
C HIS A 145 1.71 20.89 13.52
N CYS A 146 1.86 19.61 13.79
CA CYS A 146 2.57 18.68 12.93
C CYS A 146 1.89 17.33 12.95
N GLY A 147 2.26 16.47 12.05
CA GLY A 147 1.68 15.15 11.96
C GLY A 147 2.29 14.31 10.85
N THR A 148 1.46 13.48 10.31
CA THR A 148 1.76 12.70 9.11
C THR A 148 0.55 12.73 8.20
N ASP A 149 0.78 13.05 6.94
CA ASP A 149 -0.17 12.92 5.86
C ASP A 149 -0.05 11.56 5.20
N LEU A 150 -1.18 11.00 4.85
CA LEU A 150 -1.31 9.89 3.93
C LEU A 150 -2.14 10.36 2.75
N PHE A 151 -1.50 10.49 1.59
CA PHE A 151 -2.18 10.75 0.32
C PHE A 151 -2.36 9.44 -0.44
N ASN A 152 -3.57 9.20 -0.94
CA ASN A 152 -3.80 8.21 -1.98
C ASN A 152 -4.02 8.95 -3.30
N LEU A 153 -3.27 8.58 -4.32
CA LEU A 153 -3.33 9.19 -5.63
C LEU A 153 -3.69 8.14 -6.68
N VAL A 154 -4.38 8.61 -7.71
CA VAL A 154 -4.67 7.81 -8.90
C VAL A 154 -4.24 8.57 -10.14
N ARG A 155 -3.88 7.83 -11.19
CA ARG A 155 -3.58 8.43 -12.48
C ARG A 155 -4.83 8.37 -13.36
N THR A 156 -5.25 9.53 -13.84
CA THR A 156 -6.37 9.66 -14.78
C THR A 156 -5.97 10.60 -15.89
N ASP A 157 -6.23 10.23 -17.14
CA ASP A 157 -5.83 10.97 -18.34
C ASP A 157 -4.31 11.32 -18.34
N GLY A 158 -3.48 10.38 -17.89
CA GLY A 158 -2.03 10.52 -17.82
C GLY A 158 -1.52 11.47 -16.72
N LYS A 159 -2.37 11.94 -15.81
CA LYS A 159 -2.03 12.86 -14.72
C LYS A 159 -2.36 12.25 -13.35
N TRP A 160 -1.49 12.47 -12.38
CA TRP A 160 -1.76 12.13 -11.00
C TRP A 160 -2.71 13.13 -10.37
N VAL A 161 -3.73 12.62 -9.68
CA VAL A 161 -4.67 13.39 -8.87
C VAL A 161 -4.84 12.77 -7.50
N ILE A 162 -5.08 13.57 -6.48
CA ILE A 162 -5.29 13.12 -5.11
C ILE A 162 -6.72 12.58 -4.98
N ALA A 163 -6.86 11.29 -4.65
CA ALA A 163 -8.13 10.61 -4.52
C ALA A 163 -8.68 10.65 -3.08
N SER A 164 -7.78 10.59 -2.09
CA SER A 164 -8.14 10.80 -0.68
C SER A 164 -6.93 11.25 0.14
N VAL A 165 -7.20 11.88 1.27
CA VAL A 165 -6.20 12.28 2.25
C VAL A 165 -6.62 11.82 3.64
N ALA A 166 -5.68 11.30 4.43
CA ALA A 166 -5.86 11.17 5.87
C ALA A 166 -4.65 11.80 6.57
N ASP A 167 -4.88 12.51 7.65
CA ASP A 167 -3.80 13.09 8.42
C ASP A 167 -3.92 12.82 9.92
N THR A 168 -2.80 12.95 10.62
CA THR A 168 -2.78 13.09 12.07
C THR A 168 -2.33 14.49 12.42
N GLY A 169 -2.91 15.11 13.46
CA GLY A 169 -2.48 16.43 13.92
C GLY A 169 -2.23 16.46 15.43
N ARG A 170 -1.06 17.01 15.83
CA ARG A 170 -0.69 17.19 17.24
C ARG A 170 0.07 18.49 17.44
N LYS A 171 0.08 19.00 18.66
CA LYS A 171 0.79 20.24 19.02
C LYS A 171 2.22 20.00 19.53
N ASP A 172 2.53 18.80 19.98
CA ASP A 172 3.85 18.37 20.45
C ASP A 172 4.75 17.99 19.28
N CYS A 173 5.31 18.96 18.58
CA CYS A 173 6.11 18.79 17.37
C CYS A 173 7.58 18.51 17.66
N VAL A 174 7.89 17.53 18.51
CA VAL A 174 9.27 17.08 18.73
C VAL A 174 9.69 16.23 17.54
N ARG A 175 10.79 16.58 16.88
CA ARG A 175 11.40 15.74 15.82
C ARG A 175 11.81 14.40 16.43
N ARG A 176 11.29 13.33 15.87
CA ARG A 176 11.71 11.97 16.21
C ARG A 176 12.84 11.52 15.31
#